data_7dd5404399c91337005fa85792510ca2
#
_entry.id   7dd5404399c91337005fa85792510ca2
#
_cell.length_a   1.000
_cell.length_b   1.000
_cell.length_c   1.000
_cell.angle_alpha   90.00
_cell.angle_beta   90.00
_cell.angle_gamma   90.00
#
_symmetry.space_group_name_H-M   'P 1'
#
loop_
_entity.id
_entity.type
_entity.pdbx_description
1 polymer ?
#
loop_
_entity_poly.entity_id
_entity_poly.type
_entity_poly.pdbx_seq_one_letter_code
_entity_poly.pdbx_strand_id
1 'polypeptide(L)'
;LRRMAKIEGGQIVAYVHNAAAPGMGKIGVLVAMTGGDEAFGKQVAMHIAATNPAALNEAELDPAVVEKEKQVQMDIARESGKPEEVIEKMIVGRMKKFMAEVTLLSQQFVINPDLTVGAAAKEAGAEITGFARLEVGEGIEKKEEDFAAEVAKTAAGG
;
A
#
# COMPACT_ATOMS: atom_id res chain seq x y z
N LEU A 1 4.34 -10.58 19.96
CA LEU A 1 4.55 -9.44 19.07
C LEU A 1 5.28 -9.93 17.81
N ARG A 2 4.68 -9.73 16.64
CA ARG A 2 5.25 -10.20 15.36
C ARG A 2 5.95 -9.10 14.57
N ARG A 3 5.32 -7.93 14.48
CA ARG A 3 5.86 -6.75 13.80
C ARG A 3 5.61 -5.51 14.64
N MET A 4 6.51 -4.57 14.54
CA MET A 4 6.43 -3.25 15.15
C MET A 4 6.99 -2.24 14.17
N ALA A 5 6.37 -1.08 14.06
CA ALA A 5 6.87 0.04 13.31
C ALA A 5 6.97 1.26 14.23
N LYS A 6 8.03 2.04 14.04
CA LYS A 6 8.25 3.33 14.68
C LYS A 6 8.44 4.37 13.58
N ILE A 7 7.84 5.52 13.76
CA ILE A 7 7.97 6.65 12.85
C ILE A 7 8.37 7.87 13.68
N GLU A 8 9.24 8.71 13.13
CA GLU A 8 9.75 9.91 13.78
C GLU A 8 9.62 11.11 12.84
N GLY A 9 9.57 12.31 13.41
CA GLY A 9 9.55 13.58 12.68
C GLY A 9 8.21 14.30 12.77
N GLY A 10 8.25 15.63 12.80
CA GLY A 10 7.10 16.51 12.70
C GLY A 10 5.91 16.18 13.59
N GLN A 11 4.73 16.35 13.04
CA GLN A 11 3.47 15.93 13.64
C GLN A 11 3.18 14.49 13.26
N ILE A 12 2.86 13.65 14.24
CA ILE A 12 2.47 12.25 14.02
C ILE A 12 0.97 12.13 14.19
N VAL A 13 0.29 11.63 13.16
CA VAL A 13 -1.15 11.33 13.19
C VAL A 13 -1.36 9.82 13.13
N ALA A 14 -2.16 9.31 14.06
CA ALA A 14 -2.52 7.90 14.15
C ALA A 14 -3.95 7.66 13.68
N TYR A 15 -4.17 6.54 12.99
CA TYR A 15 -5.48 6.08 12.57
C TYR A 15 -5.60 4.56 12.74
N VAL A 16 -6.73 4.12 13.26
CA VAL A 16 -7.06 2.69 13.39
C VAL A 16 -8.32 2.40 12.60
N HIS A 17 -8.21 1.55 11.61
CA HIS A 17 -9.33 1.14 10.77
C HIS A 17 -9.96 -0.15 11.30
N ASN A 18 -11.31 -0.23 11.24
CA ASN A 18 -12.08 -1.33 11.82
C ASN A 18 -11.74 -1.53 13.29
N ALA A 19 -11.86 -0.45 14.07
CA ALA A 19 -11.56 -0.44 15.50
C ALA A 19 -12.51 -1.38 16.26
N ALA A 20 -11.92 -2.32 17.03
CA ALA A 20 -12.65 -3.18 17.96
C ALA A 20 -12.73 -2.56 19.36
N ALA A 21 -11.76 -1.70 19.71
CA ALA A 21 -11.69 -0.89 20.92
C ALA A 21 -10.77 0.32 20.69
N PRO A 22 -10.72 1.32 21.58
CA PRO A 22 -9.77 2.43 21.47
C PRO A 22 -8.34 1.94 21.25
N GLY A 23 -7.71 2.38 20.17
CA GLY A 23 -6.34 1.99 19.80
C GLY A 23 -6.14 0.55 19.30
N MET A 24 -7.20 -0.23 19.14
CA MET A 24 -7.14 -1.61 18.66
C MET A 24 -8.06 -1.81 17.45
N GLY A 25 -7.52 -2.35 16.35
CA GLY A 25 -8.29 -2.66 15.15
C GLY A 25 -7.50 -3.54 14.19
N LYS A 26 -8.04 -3.74 12.99
CA LYS A 26 -7.41 -4.61 11.98
C LYS A 26 -6.23 -3.95 11.29
N ILE A 27 -6.31 -2.64 11.03
CA ILE A 27 -5.25 -1.89 10.35
C ILE A 27 -4.90 -0.68 11.21
N GLY A 28 -3.63 -0.53 11.55
CA GLY A 28 -3.07 0.65 12.19
C GLY A 28 -2.19 1.42 11.21
N VAL A 29 -2.36 2.75 11.16
CA VAL A 29 -1.59 3.65 10.32
C VAL A 29 -1.03 4.78 11.15
N LEU A 30 0.23 5.11 10.94
CA LEU A 30 0.89 6.31 11.41
C LEU A 30 1.32 7.15 10.20
N VAL A 31 1.09 8.44 10.26
CA VAL A 31 1.55 9.41 9.26
C VAL A 31 2.41 10.46 9.96
N ALA A 32 3.63 10.67 9.47
CA ALA A 32 4.47 11.79 9.84
C ALA A 32 4.34 12.91 8.81
N MET A 33 4.11 14.12 9.27
CA MET A 33 4.02 15.29 8.39
C MET A 33 4.51 16.56 9.07
N THR A 34 4.86 17.55 8.27
CA THR A 34 5.16 18.92 8.71
C THR A 34 4.13 19.85 8.08
N GLY A 35 3.62 20.82 8.85
CA GLY A 35 2.53 21.69 8.41
C GLY A 35 1.19 20.94 8.28
N GLY A 36 0.18 21.63 7.78
CA GLY A 36 -1.17 21.09 7.71
C GLY A 36 -1.83 20.94 9.08
N ASP A 37 -3.02 20.37 9.09
CA ASP A 37 -3.77 20.09 10.31
C ASP A 37 -3.95 18.59 10.57
N GLU A 38 -4.37 18.22 11.78
CA GLU A 38 -4.61 16.84 12.18
C GLU A 38 -5.73 16.18 11.33
N ALA A 39 -6.71 16.96 10.87
CA ALA A 39 -7.82 16.45 10.08
C ALA A 39 -7.31 15.96 8.71
N PHE A 40 -6.44 16.72 8.06
CA PHE A 40 -5.78 16.30 6.83
C PHE A 40 -4.91 15.04 7.06
N GLY A 41 -4.13 15.01 8.15
CA GLY A 41 -3.34 13.83 8.51
C GLY A 41 -4.19 12.57 8.68
N LYS A 42 -5.37 12.67 9.29
CA LYS A 42 -6.33 11.56 9.39
C LYS A 42 -6.87 11.12 8.03
N GLN A 43 -7.16 12.05 7.13
CA GLN A 43 -7.60 11.73 5.78
C GLN A 43 -6.51 10.97 5.00
N VAL A 44 -5.24 11.40 5.12
CA VAL A 44 -4.09 10.68 4.54
C VAL A 44 -3.95 9.29 5.16
N ALA A 45 -4.09 9.15 6.47
CA ALA A 45 -4.02 7.86 7.14
C ALA A 45 -5.15 6.91 6.71
N MET A 46 -6.36 7.41 6.49
CA MET A 46 -7.48 6.65 5.92
C MET A 46 -7.16 6.18 4.49
N HIS A 47 -6.60 7.07 3.67
CA HIS A 47 -6.14 6.73 2.32
C HIS A 47 -5.12 5.59 2.35
N ILE A 48 -4.09 5.68 3.21
CA ILE A 48 -3.05 4.65 3.37
C ILE A 48 -3.66 3.32 3.83
N ALA A 49 -4.63 3.35 4.75
CA ALA A 49 -5.33 2.14 5.19
C ALA A 49 -6.03 1.43 4.02
N ALA A 50 -6.64 2.20 3.11
CA ALA A 50 -7.40 1.69 1.98
C ALA A 50 -6.52 1.22 0.82
N THR A 51 -5.45 1.96 0.49
CA THR A 51 -4.65 1.74 -0.73
C THR A 51 -3.36 0.96 -0.53
N ASN A 52 -2.90 0.84 0.71
CA ASN A 52 -1.66 0.14 1.07
C ASN A 52 -0.46 0.49 0.17
N PRO A 53 -0.04 1.76 0.10
CA PRO A 53 1.08 2.16 -0.74
C PRO A 53 2.38 1.46 -0.31
N ALA A 54 3.23 1.12 -1.28
CA ALA A 54 4.50 0.44 -1.03
C ALA A 54 5.59 1.38 -0.53
N ALA A 55 5.56 2.65 -0.94
CA ALA A 55 6.54 3.68 -0.57
C ALA A 55 5.90 5.07 -0.56
N LEU A 56 6.58 6.04 0.03
CA LEU A 56 6.14 7.44 0.02
C LEU A 56 6.21 8.03 -1.40
N ASN A 57 7.32 7.79 -2.08
CA ASN A 57 7.62 8.28 -3.42
C ASN A 57 8.43 7.24 -4.22
N GLU A 58 8.68 7.52 -5.50
CA GLU A 58 9.40 6.60 -6.39
C GLU A 58 10.84 6.31 -5.94
N ALA A 59 11.52 7.27 -5.30
CA ALA A 59 12.90 7.10 -4.85
C ALA A 59 13.03 6.12 -3.68
N GLU A 60 11.95 5.87 -2.94
CA GLU A 60 11.90 4.95 -1.81
C GLU A 60 11.40 3.55 -2.20
N LEU A 61 10.99 3.34 -3.47
CA LEU A 61 10.62 2.01 -3.94
C LEU A 61 11.82 1.08 -3.95
N ASP A 62 11.62 -0.15 -3.47
CA ASP A 62 12.64 -1.19 -3.57
C ASP A 62 12.94 -1.49 -5.05
N PRO A 63 14.19 -1.28 -5.51
CA PRO A 63 14.58 -1.57 -6.89
C PRO A 63 14.28 -3.01 -7.33
N ALA A 64 14.32 -3.97 -6.42
CA ALA A 64 14.00 -5.37 -6.70
C ALA A 64 12.51 -5.55 -7.04
N VAL A 65 11.63 -4.83 -6.38
CA VAL A 65 10.19 -4.82 -6.67
C VAL A 65 9.91 -4.20 -8.03
N VAL A 66 10.57 -3.08 -8.34
CA VAL A 66 10.44 -2.39 -9.63
C VAL A 66 10.93 -3.27 -10.79
N GLU A 67 12.10 -3.91 -10.63
CA GLU A 67 12.66 -4.78 -11.67
C GLU A 67 11.82 -6.04 -11.87
N LYS A 68 11.31 -6.65 -10.81
CA LYS A 68 10.40 -7.80 -10.90
C LYS A 68 9.13 -7.44 -11.68
N GLU A 69 8.51 -6.31 -11.35
CA GLU A 69 7.31 -5.86 -12.06
C GLU A 69 7.61 -5.58 -13.55
N LYS A 70 8.74 -4.91 -13.82
CA LYS A 70 9.18 -4.67 -15.21
C LYS A 70 9.31 -5.96 -16.00
N GLN A 71 9.92 -7.01 -15.40
CA GLN A 71 10.07 -8.31 -16.06
C GLN A 71 8.69 -8.93 -16.35
N VAL A 72 7.77 -8.92 -15.40
CA VAL A 72 6.40 -9.40 -15.59
C VAL A 72 5.70 -8.66 -16.73
N GLN A 73 5.81 -7.33 -16.76
CA GLN A 73 5.20 -6.52 -17.82
C GLN A 73 5.83 -6.78 -19.19
N MET A 74 7.13 -7.03 -19.25
CA MET A 74 7.83 -7.42 -20.50
C MET A 74 7.33 -8.78 -21.00
N ASP A 75 7.21 -9.77 -20.15
CA ASP A 75 6.76 -11.11 -20.54
C ASP A 75 5.32 -11.05 -21.08
N ILE A 76 4.42 -10.35 -20.39
CA ILE A 76 3.05 -10.10 -20.87
C ILE A 76 3.03 -9.36 -22.22
N ALA A 77 3.92 -8.37 -22.39
CA ALA A 77 3.97 -7.61 -23.65
C ALA A 77 4.47 -8.45 -24.82
N ARG A 78 5.45 -9.35 -24.59
CA ARG A 78 5.97 -10.28 -25.62
C ARG A 78 4.93 -11.26 -26.11
N GLU A 79 4.05 -11.76 -25.23
CA GLU A 79 2.93 -12.62 -25.60
C GLU A 79 1.96 -11.94 -26.58
N SER A 80 1.95 -10.60 -26.65
CA SER A 80 1.10 -9.87 -27.59
C SER A 80 1.57 -9.92 -29.05
N GLY A 81 2.77 -10.48 -29.33
CA GLY A 81 3.36 -10.60 -30.68
C GLY A 81 3.73 -9.26 -31.34
N LYS A 82 3.83 -8.18 -30.59
CA LYS A 82 4.20 -6.85 -31.10
C LYS A 82 5.71 -6.75 -31.34
N PRO A 83 6.16 -5.86 -32.26
CA PRO A 83 7.58 -5.58 -32.44
C PRO A 83 8.24 -5.07 -31.13
N GLU A 84 9.51 -5.41 -30.93
CA GLU A 84 10.27 -5.08 -29.70
C GLU A 84 10.28 -3.57 -29.41
N GLU A 85 10.45 -2.71 -30.42
CA GLU A 85 10.39 -1.25 -30.24
C GLU A 85 9.03 -0.74 -29.69
N VAL A 86 7.95 -1.43 -30.04
CA VAL A 86 6.61 -1.12 -29.53
C VAL A 86 6.48 -1.59 -28.09
N ILE A 87 7.02 -2.77 -27.80
CA ILE A 87 7.06 -3.34 -26.46
C ILE A 87 7.81 -2.42 -25.50
N GLU A 88 9.01 -1.96 -25.86
CA GLU A 88 9.80 -1.04 -25.03
C GLU A 88 9.03 0.23 -24.67
N LYS A 89 8.37 0.86 -25.65
CA LYS A 89 7.54 2.05 -25.40
C LYS A 89 6.35 1.74 -24.48
N MET A 90 5.72 0.58 -24.65
CA MET A 90 4.63 0.14 -23.79
C MET A 90 5.09 -0.07 -22.34
N ILE A 91 6.27 -0.67 -22.15
CA ILE A 91 6.84 -0.92 -20.82
C ILE A 91 7.11 0.39 -20.08
N VAL A 92 7.69 1.40 -20.74
CA VAL A 92 7.91 2.72 -20.12
C VAL A 92 6.59 3.29 -19.59
N GLY A 93 5.51 3.24 -20.37
CA GLY A 93 4.20 3.73 -19.94
C GLY A 93 3.61 2.91 -18.80
N ARG A 94 3.70 1.57 -18.87
CA ARG A 94 3.20 0.67 -17.82
C ARG A 94 3.95 0.84 -16.50
N MET A 95 5.28 0.95 -16.56
CA MET A 95 6.10 1.15 -15.36
C MET A 95 5.81 2.50 -14.71
N LYS A 96 5.64 3.57 -15.51
CA LYS A 96 5.22 4.87 -14.98
C LYS A 96 3.87 4.77 -14.25
N LYS A 97 2.91 4.06 -14.83
CA LYS A 97 1.60 3.84 -14.21
C LYS A 97 1.74 3.03 -12.92
N PHE A 98 2.50 1.93 -12.95
CA PHE A 98 2.77 1.12 -11.77
C PHE A 98 3.36 1.95 -10.62
N MET A 99 4.42 2.72 -10.88
CA MET A 99 5.04 3.57 -9.86
C MET A 99 4.05 4.60 -9.29
N ALA A 100 3.20 5.19 -10.13
CA ALA A 100 2.15 6.09 -9.67
C ALA A 100 1.08 5.40 -8.82
N GLU A 101 0.76 4.13 -9.09
CA GLU A 101 -0.22 3.36 -8.34
C GLU A 101 0.29 2.87 -6.98
N VAL A 102 1.60 2.63 -6.84
CA VAL A 102 2.18 2.06 -5.61
C VAL A 102 2.85 3.09 -4.70
N THR A 103 3.02 4.35 -5.15
CA THR A 103 3.62 5.41 -4.32
C THR A 103 2.58 6.35 -3.77
N LEU A 104 2.60 6.60 -2.46
CA LEU A 104 1.59 7.39 -1.74
C LEU A 104 1.35 8.76 -2.38
N LEU A 105 2.41 9.53 -2.64
CA LEU A 105 2.28 10.90 -3.13
C LEU A 105 1.71 11.00 -4.55
N SER A 106 1.85 9.94 -5.36
CA SER A 106 1.37 9.88 -6.74
C SER A 106 -0.02 9.27 -6.89
N GLN A 107 -0.52 8.57 -5.86
CA GLN A 107 -1.86 8.00 -5.85
C GLN A 107 -2.93 9.08 -5.88
N GLN A 108 -4.04 8.81 -6.56
CA GLN A 108 -5.24 9.66 -6.47
C GLN A 108 -5.82 9.61 -5.07
N PHE A 109 -6.07 10.77 -4.49
CA PHE A 109 -6.51 10.88 -3.11
C PHE A 109 -7.96 10.40 -2.95
N VAL A 110 -8.21 9.39 -2.11
CA VAL A 110 -9.56 8.79 -1.96
C VAL A 110 -10.62 9.78 -1.48
N ILE A 111 -10.22 10.85 -0.78
CA ILE A 111 -11.14 11.89 -0.31
C ILE A 111 -11.50 12.89 -1.43
N ASN A 112 -10.55 13.15 -2.34
CA ASN A 112 -10.74 13.99 -3.51
C ASN A 112 -9.98 13.40 -4.70
N PRO A 113 -10.61 12.56 -5.53
CA PRO A 113 -9.96 11.87 -6.64
C PRO A 113 -9.45 12.77 -7.77
N ASP A 114 -9.81 14.05 -7.78
CA ASP A 114 -9.29 15.03 -8.75
C ASP A 114 -7.84 15.43 -8.45
N LEU A 115 -7.36 15.15 -7.24
CA LEU A 115 -6.01 15.46 -6.78
C LEU A 115 -5.22 14.18 -6.48
N THR A 116 -3.90 14.25 -6.65
CA THR A 116 -3.01 13.27 -6.02
C THR A 116 -2.84 13.60 -4.54
N VAL A 117 -2.42 12.61 -3.74
CA VAL A 117 -2.12 12.84 -2.31
C VAL A 117 -1.08 13.96 -2.15
N GLY A 118 -0.04 13.99 -3.01
CA GLY A 118 0.97 15.05 -2.99
C GLY A 118 0.42 16.44 -3.34
N ALA A 119 -0.53 16.53 -4.28
CA ALA A 119 -1.20 17.80 -4.60
C ALA A 119 -2.11 18.26 -3.45
N ALA A 120 -2.89 17.34 -2.86
CA ALA A 120 -3.73 17.63 -1.70
C ALA A 120 -2.91 18.06 -0.48
N ALA A 121 -1.73 17.45 -0.25
CA ALA A 121 -0.81 17.88 0.80
C ALA A 121 -0.33 19.31 0.59
N LYS A 122 0.04 19.66 -0.63
CA LYS A 122 0.45 21.03 -0.99
C LYS A 122 -0.65 22.05 -0.73
N GLU A 123 -1.88 21.74 -1.12
CA GLU A 123 -3.05 22.62 -0.88
C GLU A 123 -3.33 22.78 0.63
N ALA A 124 -3.14 21.73 1.42
CA ALA A 124 -3.27 21.76 2.87
C ALA A 124 -2.09 22.44 3.59
N GLY A 125 -1.06 22.88 2.87
CA GLY A 125 0.18 23.41 3.46
C GLY A 125 0.95 22.38 4.27
N ALA A 126 0.81 21.09 3.90
CA ALA A 126 1.43 19.95 4.56
C ALA A 126 2.50 19.31 3.69
N GLU A 127 3.53 18.76 4.32
CA GLU A 127 4.50 17.86 3.71
C GLU A 127 4.47 16.53 4.44
N ILE A 128 4.12 15.46 3.72
CA ILE A 128 4.14 14.09 4.27
C ILE A 128 5.57 13.60 4.22
N THR A 129 6.16 13.29 5.37
CA THR A 129 7.57 12.89 5.50
C THR A 129 7.76 11.39 5.68
N GLY A 130 6.67 10.67 5.98
CA GLY A 130 6.71 9.23 6.11
C GLY A 130 5.39 8.64 6.59
N PHE A 131 5.27 7.33 6.50
CA PHE A 131 4.14 6.60 7.03
C PHE A 131 4.53 5.19 7.47
N ALA A 132 3.70 4.59 8.30
CA ALA A 132 3.76 3.18 8.63
C ALA A 132 2.35 2.60 8.63
N ARG A 133 2.18 1.42 8.04
CA ARG A 133 0.92 0.66 8.03
C ARG A 133 1.19 -0.76 8.51
N LEU A 134 0.38 -1.22 9.43
CA LEU A 134 0.39 -2.60 9.90
C LEU A 134 -1.03 -3.16 9.84
N GLU A 135 -1.16 -4.36 9.29
CA GLU A 135 -2.43 -5.08 9.23
C GLU A 135 -2.30 -6.42 9.96
N VAL A 136 -3.34 -6.78 10.70
CA VAL A 136 -3.42 -8.05 11.42
C VAL A 136 -3.50 -9.20 10.41
N GLY A 137 -2.60 -10.15 10.52
CA GLY A 137 -2.56 -11.33 9.64
C GLY A 137 -1.80 -11.13 8.32
N GLU A 138 -1.31 -9.92 8.03
CA GLU A 138 -0.54 -9.65 6.83
C GLU A 138 0.75 -10.49 6.78
N GLY A 139 0.99 -11.15 5.62
CA GLY A 139 2.14 -12.04 5.41
C GLY A 139 2.09 -13.36 6.23
N ILE A 140 0.93 -13.74 6.78
CA ILE A 140 0.70 -15.08 7.29
C ILE A 140 0.06 -15.89 6.17
N GLU A 141 0.71 -16.95 5.72
CA GLU A 141 0.07 -17.96 4.90
C GLU A 141 -1.08 -18.55 5.73
N LYS A 142 -2.32 -18.33 5.30
CA LYS A 142 -3.45 -19.08 5.84
C LYS A 142 -3.20 -20.51 5.43
N LYS A 143 -2.92 -21.42 6.40
CA LYS A 143 -3.12 -22.83 6.17
C LYS A 143 -4.58 -22.97 5.77
N GLU A 144 -4.84 -23.40 4.55
CA GLU A 144 -6.13 -23.96 4.21
C GLU A 144 -6.29 -25.20 5.08
N GLU A 145 -6.92 -25.05 6.23
CA GLU A 145 -7.42 -26.17 7.00
C GLU A 145 -8.52 -26.74 6.13
N ASP A 146 -8.24 -27.89 5.51
CA ASP A 146 -9.25 -28.68 4.80
C ASP A 146 -10.20 -29.21 5.87
N PHE A 147 -11.21 -28.38 6.17
CA PHE A 147 -12.24 -28.69 7.16
C PHE A 147 -12.95 -30.01 6.84
N ALA A 148 -13.02 -30.38 5.54
CA ALA A 148 -13.55 -31.67 5.11
C ALA A 148 -12.65 -32.84 5.54
N ALA A 149 -11.33 -32.68 5.46
CA ALA A 149 -10.38 -33.69 5.92
C ALA A 149 -10.36 -33.81 7.46
N GLU A 150 -10.56 -32.72 8.19
CA GLU A 150 -10.61 -32.70 9.66
C GLU A 150 -11.91 -33.33 10.16
N VAL A 151 -13.05 -33.04 9.52
CA VAL A 151 -14.32 -33.71 9.82
C VAL A 151 -14.26 -35.19 9.48
N ALA A 152 -13.63 -35.60 8.37
CA ALA A 152 -13.46 -37.01 8.01
C ALA A 152 -12.59 -37.74 9.02
N LYS A 153 -11.52 -37.14 9.55
CA LYS A 153 -10.68 -37.71 10.62
C LYS A 153 -11.46 -37.90 11.93
N THR A 154 -12.28 -36.92 12.28
CA THR A 154 -13.07 -36.97 13.51
C THR A 154 -14.21 -38.03 13.41
N ALA A 155 -14.79 -38.19 12.21
CA ALA A 155 -15.81 -39.20 11.95
C ALA A 155 -15.27 -40.63 11.84
N ALA A 156 -13.99 -40.80 11.49
CA ALA A 156 -13.33 -42.12 11.36
C ALA A 156 -12.66 -42.62 12.65
N GLY A 157 -12.56 -41.78 13.69
CA GLY A 157 -11.86 -42.08 14.96
C GLY A 157 -12.79 -42.27 16.16
N GLY A 158 -14.12 -42.45 15.96
CA GLY A 158 -15.10 -42.78 16.99
C GLY A 158 -15.43 -44.28 17.05
#